data_6933df885decfc6e606b0211f258169a
#
_entry.id   6933df885decfc6e606b0211f258169a
#
_cell.length_a   1.000
_cell.length_b   1.000
_cell.length_c   1.000
_cell.angle_alpha   90.00
_cell.angle_beta   90.00
_cell.angle_gamma   90.00
#
_symmetry.space_group_name_H-M   'P 1'
#
loop_
_entity.id
_entity.type
_entity.pdbx_description
1 polymer ?
#
loop_
_entity_poly.entity_id
_entity_poly.type
_entity_poly.pdbx_seq_one_letter_code
_entity_poly.pdbx_strand_id
1 'polypeptide(L)'
;MLQIEIDNGSGFCFGVTTAIKKAEEELANGEPLYCWGDIVHNGMEVERLASKGLVTIDHQQLASLHGVKVLLRAHGEPPETYELARPNHIDIIDATCPVVLQLQRRIKRQFESSQSVTDGLGKGCPQIVIFGKNGHAEVLGLVGQTHGSAIVIEKFDDVHRLDFSRDIFLYSQTTKSLDEFHRIIDYIGAHISKECTVRRFDTICRQVASRLPNIAQFASRHDLVVFVAGRKSSNGKVLF
;
A
#
# COMPACT_ATOMS: atom_id res chain seq x y z
N MET A 1 28.15 -29.41 -15.11
CA MET A 1 27.10 -28.82 -15.96
C MET A 1 26.35 -27.83 -15.09
N LEU A 2 26.18 -26.57 -15.52
CA LEU A 2 25.43 -25.59 -14.76
C LEU A 2 23.94 -25.97 -14.80
N GLN A 3 23.30 -26.10 -13.65
CA GLN A 3 21.87 -26.32 -13.52
C GLN A 3 21.21 -25.03 -13.07
N ILE A 4 20.18 -24.56 -13.78
CA ILE A 4 19.46 -23.33 -13.46
C ILE A 4 18.05 -23.72 -13.04
N GLU A 5 17.63 -23.23 -11.86
CA GLU A 5 16.28 -23.35 -11.34
C GLU A 5 15.68 -21.96 -11.10
N ILE A 6 14.41 -21.77 -11.44
CA ILE A 6 13.66 -20.54 -11.15
C ILE A 6 12.73 -20.84 -9.99
N ASP A 7 12.80 -20.03 -8.94
CA ASP A 7 11.85 -20.15 -7.81
C ASP A 7 10.41 -19.92 -8.28
N ASN A 8 9.55 -20.91 -8.12
CA ASN A 8 8.13 -20.86 -8.46
C ASN A 8 7.35 -19.81 -7.65
N GLY A 9 7.87 -19.39 -6.49
CA GLY A 9 7.34 -18.29 -5.68
C GLY A 9 7.78 -16.90 -6.13
N SER A 10 8.65 -16.81 -7.17
CA SER A 10 9.16 -15.55 -7.72
C SER A 10 8.11 -14.79 -8.53
N GLY A 11 8.44 -13.56 -8.92
CA GLY A 11 7.59 -12.73 -9.77
C GLY A 11 6.67 -11.76 -9.02
N PHE A 12 5.77 -11.14 -9.76
CA PHE A 12 4.81 -10.20 -9.20
C PHE A 12 3.74 -10.90 -8.34
N CYS A 13 3.28 -10.22 -7.30
CA CYS A 13 2.14 -10.71 -6.52
C CYS A 13 0.84 -10.61 -7.33
N PHE A 14 -0.20 -11.33 -6.88
CA PHE A 14 -1.48 -11.36 -7.59
C PHE A 14 -2.10 -9.95 -7.79
N GLY A 15 -1.94 -9.03 -6.83
CA GLY A 15 -2.45 -7.67 -6.96
C GLY A 15 -1.79 -6.90 -8.10
N VAL A 16 -0.48 -7.07 -8.27
CA VAL A 16 0.26 -6.46 -9.39
C VAL A 16 -0.09 -7.12 -10.72
N THR A 17 -0.14 -8.46 -10.77
CA THR A 17 -0.50 -9.17 -12.02
C THR A 17 -1.92 -8.84 -12.47
N THR A 18 -2.86 -8.67 -11.53
CA THR A 18 -4.23 -8.25 -11.86
C THR A 18 -4.27 -6.84 -12.44
N ALA A 19 -3.47 -5.90 -11.88
CA ALA A 19 -3.41 -4.53 -12.42
C ALA A 19 -2.81 -4.51 -13.84
N ILE A 20 -1.74 -5.26 -14.07
CA ILE A 20 -1.13 -5.41 -15.40
C ILE A 20 -2.15 -6.00 -16.40
N LYS A 21 -2.85 -7.06 -16.00
CA LYS A 21 -3.84 -7.71 -16.85
C LYS A 21 -4.97 -6.77 -17.25
N LYS A 22 -5.52 -6.01 -16.29
CA LYS A 22 -6.52 -4.96 -16.56
C LYS A 22 -6.00 -3.91 -17.55
N ALA A 23 -4.76 -3.46 -17.37
CA ALA A 23 -4.15 -2.52 -18.31
C ALA A 23 -4.03 -3.11 -19.71
N GLU A 24 -3.61 -4.36 -19.85
CA GLU A 24 -3.50 -5.03 -21.15
C GLU A 24 -4.87 -5.27 -21.81
N GLU A 25 -5.89 -5.62 -21.05
CA GLU A 25 -7.26 -5.78 -21.54
C GLU A 25 -7.81 -4.46 -22.11
N GLU A 26 -7.57 -3.34 -21.44
CA GLU A 26 -7.99 -2.03 -21.94
C GLU A 26 -7.19 -1.59 -23.17
N LEU A 27 -5.87 -1.77 -23.15
CA LEU A 27 -4.98 -1.42 -24.26
C LEU A 27 -5.23 -2.27 -25.51
N ALA A 28 -5.78 -3.48 -25.37
CA ALA A 28 -6.14 -4.34 -26.51
C ALA A 28 -7.22 -3.71 -27.40
N ASN A 29 -7.98 -2.74 -26.90
CA ASN A 29 -8.98 -2.00 -27.68
C ASN A 29 -8.35 -0.93 -28.61
N GLY A 30 -7.03 -0.73 -28.55
CA GLY A 30 -6.29 0.23 -29.40
C GLY A 30 -6.40 1.69 -28.98
N GLU A 31 -7.07 1.98 -27.85
CA GLU A 31 -7.18 3.32 -27.29
C GLU A 31 -6.07 3.57 -26.26
N PRO A 32 -5.56 4.81 -26.14
CA PRO A 32 -4.60 5.16 -25.09
C PRO A 32 -5.26 5.02 -23.72
N LEU A 33 -4.52 4.38 -22.79
CA LEU A 33 -4.92 4.24 -21.40
C LEU A 33 -3.99 5.09 -20.53
N TYR A 34 -4.56 5.98 -19.74
CA TYR A 34 -3.79 6.74 -18.76
C TYR A 34 -3.64 5.93 -17.47
N CYS A 35 -2.47 6.00 -16.83
CA CYS A 35 -2.22 5.34 -15.56
C CYS A 35 -1.74 6.36 -14.53
N TRP A 36 -2.38 6.40 -13.40
CA TRP A 36 -2.02 7.27 -12.29
C TRP A 36 -0.73 6.79 -11.61
N GLY A 37 0.40 7.44 -11.94
CA GLY A 37 1.74 7.04 -11.54
C GLY A 37 2.20 5.71 -12.16
N ASP A 38 3.40 5.26 -11.82
CA ASP A 38 3.93 4.00 -12.33
C ASP A 38 3.02 2.82 -11.92
N ILE A 39 2.53 2.05 -12.87
CA ILE A 39 1.64 0.91 -12.60
C ILE A 39 2.28 -0.11 -11.66
N VAL A 40 3.60 -0.29 -11.78
CA VAL A 40 4.44 -1.13 -10.93
C VAL A 40 5.80 -0.46 -10.70
N HIS A 41 6.48 -0.82 -9.62
CA HIS A 41 7.84 -0.33 -9.35
C HIS A 41 8.92 -1.13 -10.11
N ASN A 42 8.68 -1.36 -11.40
CA ASN A 42 9.59 -2.06 -12.31
C ASN A 42 9.62 -1.32 -13.66
N GLY A 43 10.75 -0.65 -13.96
CA GLY A 43 10.88 0.18 -15.15
C GLY A 43 10.68 -0.59 -16.45
N MET A 44 11.21 -1.81 -16.56
CA MET A 44 11.04 -2.65 -17.77
C MET A 44 9.56 -2.94 -18.06
N GLU A 45 8.78 -3.20 -17.03
CA GLU A 45 7.36 -3.49 -17.20
C GLU A 45 6.57 -2.20 -17.52
N VAL A 46 6.94 -1.07 -16.93
CA VAL A 46 6.37 0.23 -17.30
C VAL A 46 6.65 0.56 -18.76
N GLU A 47 7.89 0.38 -19.23
CA GLU A 47 8.28 0.58 -20.62
C GLU A 47 7.55 -0.36 -21.58
N ARG A 48 7.39 -1.64 -21.19
CA ARG A 48 6.64 -2.63 -21.98
C ARG A 48 5.17 -2.21 -22.16
N LEU A 49 4.53 -1.73 -21.13
CA LEU A 49 3.14 -1.26 -21.22
C LEU A 49 3.04 0.09 -21.93
N ALA A 50 4.03 0.97 -21.77
CA ALA A 50 4.09 2.23 -22.51
C ALA A 50 4.20 1.98 -24.01
N SER A 51 4.97 0.97 -24.47
CA SER A 51 5.04 0.59 -25.88
C SER A 51 3.71 0.07 -26.44
N LYS A 52 2.77 -0.33 -25.56
CA LYS A 52 1.40 -0.73 -25.92
C LYS A 52 0.38 0.41 -25.83
N GLY A 53 0.79 1.64 -25.43
CA GLY A 53 -0.09 2.80 -25.33
C GLY A 53 -0.45 3.23 -23.91
N LEU A 54 0.15 2.64 -22.85
CA LEU A 54 -0.04 3.12 -21.49
C LEU A 54 0.69 4.44 -21.27
N VAL A 55 -0.02 5.47 -20.83
CA VAL A 55 0.54 6.80 -20.55
C VAL A 55 0.53 7.02 -19.04
N THR A 56 1.71 7.07 -18.43
CA THR A 56 1.83 7.42 -17.00
C THR A 56 1.59 8.90 -16.81
N ILE A 57 0.70 9.26 -15.88
CA ILE A 57 0.33 10.67 -15.56
C ILE A 57 0.56 10.97 -14.08
N ASP A 58 0.75 12.25 -13.80
CA ASP A 58 0.84 12.82 -12.46
C ASP A 58 -0.46 13.55 -12.05
N HIS A 59 -0.45 14.14 -10.84
CA HIS A 59 -1.61 14.84 -10.28
C HIS A 59 -2.06 16.05 -11.12
N GLN A 60 -1.13 16.82 -11.66
CA GLN A 60 -1.46 18.01 -12.46
C GLN A 60 -2.08 17.60 -13.79
N GLN A 61 -1.53 16.57 -14.41
CA GLN A 61 -2.04 16.03 -15.66
C GLN A 61 -3.45 15.43 -15.48
N LEU A 62 -3.72 14.70 -14.38
CA LEU A 62 -5.06 14.15 -14.11
C LEU A 62 -6.12 15.26 -14.08
N ALA A 63 -5.84 16.37 -13.41
CA ALA A 63 -6.76 17.49 -13.28
C ALA A 63 -7.10 18.16 -14.63
N SER A 64 -6.23 18.01 -15.63
CA SER A 64 -6.42 18.58 -16.98
C SER A 64 -7.08 17.62 -17.98
N LEU A 65 -7.23 16.34 -17.63
CA LEU A 65 -7.84 15.34 -18.49
C LEU A 65 -9.38 15.37 -18.40
N HIS A 66 -10.06 15.12 -19.52
CA HIS A 66 -11.50 15.05 -19.61
C HIS A 66 -11.94 13.92 -20.53
N GLY A 67 -12.95 13.15 -20.10
CA GLY A 67 -13.60 12.13 -20.92
C GLY A 67 -12.68 10.97 -21.35
N VAL A 68 -11.68 10.66 -20.54
CA VAL A 68 -10.69 9.60 -20.82
C VAL A 68 -10.75 8.48 -19.79
N LYS A 69 -10.15 7.33 -20.11
CA LYS A 69 -9.98 6.22 -19.17
C LYS A 69 -8.69 6.38 -18.39
N VAL A 70 -8.77 6.25 -17.06
CA VAL A 70 -7.62 6.29 -16.15
C VAL A 70 -7.60 5.06 -15.27
N LEU A 71 -6.51 4.31 -15.35
CA LEU A 71 -6.26 3.16 -14.48
C LEU A 71 -5.62 3.61 -13.17
N LEU A 72 -6.26 3.24 -12.06
CA LEU A 72 -5.69 3.36 -10.73
C LEU A 72 -4.94 2.06 -10.39
N ARG A 73 -3.68 2.22 -10.01
CA ARG A 73 -2.75 1.10 -9.74
C ARG A 73 -3.10 0.31 -8.47
N ALA A 74 -2.42 -0.82 -8.27
CA ALA A 74 -2.68 -1.76 -7.17
C ALA A 74 -2.51 -1.18 -5.75
N HIS A 75 -1.87 -0.01 -5.60
CA HIS A 75 -1.59 0.62 -4.31
C HIS A 75 -2.81 1.29 -3.67
N GLY A 76 -3.89 1.52 -4.44
CA GLY A 76 -5.06 2.28 -4.01
C GLY A 76 -4.80 3.78 -3.92
N GLU A 77 -5.86 4.55 -4.02
CA GLU A 77 -5.82 6.00 -4.03
C GLU A 77 -6.71 6.58 -2.92
N PRO A 78 -6.45 7.82 -2.48
CA PRO A 78 -7.33 8.49 -1.53
C PRO A 78 -8.68 8.87 -2.18
N PRO A 79 -9.75 9.11 -1.39
CA PRO A 79 -11.07 9.48 -1.91
C PRO A 79 -11.06 10.70 -2.83
N GLU A 80 -10.18 11.66 -2.57
CA GLU A 80 -10.04 12.92 -3.33
C GLU A 80 -9.70 12.65 -4.81
N THR A 81 -8.98 11.56 -5.11
CA THR A 81 -8.69 11.16 -6.50
C THR A 81 -9.97 10.84 -7.29
N TYR A 82 -10.90 10.13 -6.65
CA TYR A 82 -12.19 9.79 -7.27
C TYR A 82 -13.11 11.01 -7.39
N GLU A 83 -13.03 11.92 -6.41
CA GLU A 83 -13.79 13.18 -6.43
C GLU A 83 -13.29 14.10 -7.55
N LEU A 84 -11.98 14.15 -7.80
CA LEU A 84 -11.40 14.93 -8.91
C LEU A 84 -11.76 14.35 -10.29
N ALA A 85 -11.85 13.03 -10.41
CA ALA A 85 -12.17 12.37 -11.67
C ALA A 85 -13.63 12.57 -12.11
N ARG A 86 -14.57 12.65 -11.18
CA ARG A 86 -16.01 12.68 -11.46
C ARG A 86 -16.45 13.90 -12.29
N PRO A 87 -16.14 15.18 -11.92
CA PRO A 87 -16.54 16.33 -12.70
C PRO A 87 -15.88 16.40 -14.07
N ASN A 88 -14.73 15.74 -14.24
CA ASN A 88 -14.00 15.68 -15.49
C ASN A 88 -14.44 14.53 -16.41
N HIS A 89 -15.49 13.79 -16.04
CA HIS A 89 -15.99 12.63 -16.80
C HIS A 89 -14.89 11.61 -17.11
N ILE A 90 -13.96 11.42 -16.16
CA ILE A 90 -12.91 10.42 -16.26
C ILE A 90 -13.48 9.06 -15.86
N ASP A 91 -13.37 8.07 -16.75
CA ASP A 91 -13.74 6.69 -16.49
C ASP A 91 -12.58 5.99 -15.72
N ILE A 92 -12.83 5.70 -14.44
CA ILE A 92 -11.84 5.08 -13.58
C ILE A 92 -11.87 3.56 -13.68
N ILE A 93 -10.76 2.99 -14.11
CA ILE A 93 -10.48 1.56 -14.05
C ILE A 93 -9.71 1.29 -12.76
N ASP A 94 -10.42 0.92 -11.71
CA ASP A 94 -9.80 0.65 -10.41
C ASP A 94 -9.14 -0.73 -10.40
N ALA A 95 -7.79 -0.74 -10.39
CA ALA A 95 -6.99 -1.94 -10.26
C ALA A 95 -6.37 -2.10 -8.86
N THR A 96 -6.91 -1.40 -7.87
CA THR A 96 -6.45 -1.51 -6.48
C THR A 96 -6.52 -2.95 -6.00
N CYS A 97 -5.43 -3.41 -5.38
CA CYS A 97 -5.36 -4.74 -4.80
C CYS A 97 -6.48 -4.94 -3.76
N PRO A 98 -7.25 -6.04 -3.81
CA PRO A 98 -8.32 -6.31 -2.85
C PRO A 98 -7.88 -6.24 -1.38
N VAL A 99 -6.62 -6.62 -1.07
CA VAL A 99 -6.05 -6.52 0.28
C VAL A 99 -5.96 -5.04 0.70
N VAL A 100 -5.50 -4.17 -0.20
CA VAL A 100 -5.40 -2.72 0.06
C VAL A 100 -6.79 -2.10 0.18
N LEU A 101 -7.73 -2.46 -0.71
CA LEU A 101 -9.13 -1.99 -0.61
C LEU A 101 -9.78 -2.37 0.72
N GLN A 102 -9.56 -3.60 1.19
CA GLN A 102 -10.07 -4.05 2.48
C GLN A 102 -9.47 -3.22 3.63
N LEU A 103 -8.18 -2.92 3.56
CA LEU A 103 -7.48 -2.09 4.54
C LEU A 103 -8.03 -0.66 4.55
N GLN A 104 -8.17 -0.02 3.39
CA GLN A 104 -8.77 1.31 3.24
C GLN A 104 -10.18 1.36 3.85
N ARG A 105 -11.05 0.40 3.51
CA ARG A 105 -12.41 0.31 4.05
C ARG A 105 -12.44 0.11 5.57
N ARG A 106 -11.46 -0.62 6.13
CA ARG A 106 -11.36 -0.81 7.57
C ARG A 106 -10.95 0.47 8.28
N ILE A 107 -9.94 1.18 7.76
CA ILE A 107 -9.47 2.45 8.31
C ILE A 107 -10.61 3.49 8.24
N LYS A 108 -11.28 3.61 7.09
CA LYS A 108 -12.39 4.54 6.91
C LYS A 108 -13.51 4.29 7.93
N ARG A 109 -13.97 3.06 8.05
CA ARG A 109 -15.02 2.69 9.03
C ARG A 109 -14.60 2.98 10.47
N GLN A 110 -13.32 2.71 10.81
CA GLN A 110 -12.80 3.01 12.15
C GLN A 110 -12.77 4.51 12.40
N PHE A 111 -12.34 5.30 11.42
CA PHE A 111 -12.33 6.76 11.51
C PHE A 111 -13.74 7.32 11.69
N GLU A 112 -14.70 6.93 10.85
CA GLU A 112 -16.09 7.37 10.92
C GLU A 112 -16.74 7.00 12.27
N SER A 113 -16.51 5.78 12.78
CA SER A 113 -17.01 5.36 14.09
C SER A 113 -16.38 6.14 15.25
N SER A 114 -15.12 6.53 15.11
CA SER A 114 -14.41 7.29 16.15
C SER A 114 -14.85 8.75 16.23
N GLN A 115 -15.32 9.34 15.12
CA GLN A 115 -15.86 10.69 15.10
C GLN A 115 -17.22 10.80 15.79
N SER A 116 -17.99 9.71 15.84
CA SER A 116 -19.31 9.68 16.46
C SER A 116 -19.25 9.53 18.00
N VAL A 117 -18.11 9.15 18.55
CA VAL A 117 -17.90 8.98 19.99
C VAL A 117 -17.28 10.24 20.56
N THR A 118 -18.10 11.24 20.85
CA THR A 118 -17.74 12.28 21.84
C THR A 118 -17.94 11.66 23.22
N ASP A 119 -16.93 10.96 23.73
CA ASP A 119 -17.05 10.40 25.07
C ASP A 119 -17.05 11.51 26.10
N GLY A 120 -18.08 11.49 26.96
CA GLY A 120 -18.19 12.33 28.14
C GLY A 120 -17.05 12.12 29.17
N LEU A 121 -16.01 11.35 28.82
CA LEU A 121 -14.84 11.02 29.64
C LEU A 121 -13.64 11.91 29.35
N GLY A 122 -13.70 12.83 28.39
CA GLY A 122 -12.61 13.77 28.11
C GLY A 122 -11.34 13.19 27.49
N LYS A 123 -11.36 11.92 27.05
CA LYS A 123 -10.17 11.21 26.51
C LYS A 123 -9.76 11.63 25.09
N GLY A 124 -10.57 12.45 24.42
CA GLY A 124 -10.36 12.83 23.03
C GLY A 124 -10.58 11.67 22.04
N CYS A 125 -10.63 11.98 20.73
CA CYS A 125 -10.79 10.97 19.71
C CYS A 125 -9.59 10.02 19.66
N PRO A 126 -9.79 8.70 19.42
CA PRO A 126 -8.71 7.73 19.22
C PRO A 126 -7.76 8.16 18.10
N GLN A 127 -6.48 7.82 18.24
CA GLN A 127 -5.48 8.05 17.21
C GLN A 127 -5.49 6.88 16.22
N ILE A 128 -5.63 7.18 14.92
CA ILE A 128 -5.37 6.21 13.86
C ILE A 128 -3.91 6.34 13.47
N VAL A 129 -3.16 5.25 13.63
CA VAL A 129 -1.72 5.18 13.38
C VAL A 129 -1.45 4.20 12.26
N ILE A 130 -0.64 4.62 11.30
CA ILE A 130 -0.25 3.81 10.14
C ILE A 130 1.27 3.63 10.16
N PHE A 131 1.72 2.41 10.42
CA PHE A 131 3.13 2.05 10.23
C PHE A 131 3.40 1.88 8.74
N GLY A 132 4.07 2.85 8.13
CA GLY A 132 4.26 2.89 6.68
C GLY A 132 5.29 3.92 6.25
N LYS A 133 5.69 3.86 4.98
CA LYS A 133 6.64 4.81 4.42
C LYS A 133 5.93 6.10 4.02
N ASN A 134 6.37 7.24 4.56
CA ASN A 134 5.85 8.54 4.16
C ASN A 134 5.96 8.77 2.64
N GLY A 135 4.90 9.32 2.04
CA GLY A 135 4.85 9.58 0.61
C GLY A 135 4.70 8.34 -0.29
N HIS A 136 4.65 7.14 0.27
CA HIS A 136 4.33 5.95 -0.52
C HIS A 136 2.85 5.97 -0.93
N ALA A 137 2.56 5.60 -2.19
CA ALA A 137 1.20 5.66 -2.74
C ALA A 137 0.15 4.95 -1.88
N GLU A 138 0.45 3.73 -1.40
CA GLU A 138 -0.46 3.00 -0.50
C GLU A 138 -0.74 3.80 0.77
N VAL A 139 0.31 4.38 1.40
CA VAL A 139 0.16 5.15 2.65
C VAL A 139 -0.65 6.42 2.41
N LEU A 140 -0.45 7.12 1.30
CA LEU A 140 -1.27 8.27 0.92
C LEU A 140 -2.74 7.88 0.78
N GLY A 141 -3.02 6.75 0.12
CA GLY A 141 -4.37 6.20 0.00
C GLY A 141 -5.01 5.83 1.34
N LEU A 142 -4.21 5.33 2.31
CA LEU A 142 -4.68 5.00 3.66
C LEU A 142 -4.95 6.27 4.49
N VAL A 143 -4.04 7.25 4.45
CA VAL A 143 -4.17 8.53 5.16
C VAL A 143 -5.38 9.31 4.66
N GLY A 144 -5.64 9.28 3.34
CA GLY A 144 -6.83 9.90 2.74
C GLY A 144 -8.15 9.35 3.31
N GLN A 145 -8.20 8.08 3.76
CA GLN A 145 -9.40 7.52 4.38
C GLN A 145 -9.76 8.18 5.73
N THR A 146 -8.88 9.01 6.27
CA THR A 146 -9.05 9.75 7.53
C THR A 146 -8.99 11.26 7.33
N HIS A 147 -9.20 11.73 6.11
CA HIS A 147 -9.05 13.14 5.74
C HIS A 147 -7.72 13.75 6.21
N GLY A 148 -6.64 12.99 6.13
CA GLY A 148 -5.30 13.43 6.51
C GLY A 148 -4.98 13.38 8.01
N SER A 149 -5.90 12.93 8.88
CA SER A 149 -5.71 12.96 10.33
C SER A 149 -4.90 11.77 10.90
N ALA A 150 -4.70 10.71 10.11
CA ALA A 150 -3.89 9.57 10.55
C ALA A 150 -2.42 9.93 10.76
N ILE A 151 -1.83 9.42 11.82
CA ILE A 151 -0.42 9.60 12.14
C ILE A 151 0.39 8.51 11.44
N VAL A 152 1.32 8.91 10.57
CA VAL A 152 2.24 7.97 9.92
C VAL A 152 3.51 7.85 10.75
N ILE A 153 3.87 6.62 11.09
CA ILE A 153 5.16 6.25 11.68
C ILE A 153 5.93 5.41 10.67
N GLU A 154 7.13 5.85 10.27
CA GLU A 154 7.92 5.17 9.24
C GLU A 154 8.91 4.18 9.84
N LYS A 155 9.45 4.49 11.01
CA LYS A 155 10.43 3.71 11.77
C LYS A 155 10.09 3.68 13.25
N PHE A 156 10.72 2.79 13.97
CA PHE A 156 10.49 2.61 15.40
C PHE A 156 10.58 3.93 16.21
N ASP A 157 11.58 4.76 15.92
CA ASP A 157 11.78 6.02 16.66
C ASP A 157 10.61 7.01 16.54
N ASP A 158 9.80 6.88 15.49
CA ASP A 158 8.64 7.77 15.30
C ASP A 158 7.50 7.49 16.30
N VAL A 159 7.55 6.38 17.06
CA VAL A 159 6.52 6.04 18.07
C VAL A 159 6.43 7.10 19.19
N HIS A 160 7.50 7.85 19.43
CA HIS A 160 7.50 8.94 20.43
C HIS A 160 6.59 10.12 20.06
N ARG A 161 6.10 10.17 18.84
CA ARG A 161 5.13 11.19 18.37
C ARG A 161 3.69 10.87 18.78
N LEU A 162 3.44 9.67 19.28
CA LEU A 162 2.11 9.22 19.68
C LEU A 162 1.75 9.75 21.08
N ASP A 163 0.48 10.04 21.27
CA ASP A 163 -0.07 10.41 22.56
C ASP A 163 -0.57 9.14 23.28
N PHE A 164 0.18 8.68 24.27
CA PHE A 164 -0.14 7.47 25.03
C PHE A 164 -1.27 7.65 26.05
N SER A 165 -1.83 8.85 26.17
CA SER A 165 -3.02 9.12 26.98
C SER A 165 -4.34 8.96 26.21
N ARG A 166 -4.28 8.47 24.95
CA ARG A 166 -5.43 8.26 24.06
C ARG A 166 -5.43 6.85 23.50
N ASP A 167 -6.61 6.35 23.16
CA ASP A 167 -6.74 5.08 22.45
C ASP A 167 -6.00 5.10 21.12
N ILE A 168 -5.36 3.99 20.76
CA ILE A 168 -4.58 3.85 19.52
C ILE A 168 -5.11 2.70 18.68
N PHE A 169 -5.43 3.00 17.41
CA PHE A 169 -5.73 2.02 16.37
C PHE A 169 -4.55 1.93 15.41
N LEU A 170 -3.75 0.88 15.55
CA LEU A 170 -2.52 0.69 14.80
C LEU A 170 -2.72 -0.24 13.60
N TYR A 171 -2.38 0.25 12.42
CA TYR A 171 -2.37 -0.45 11.14
C TYR A 171 -0.96 -0.48 10.55
N SER A 172 -0.71 -1.37 9.59
CA SER A 172 0.53 -1.40 8.84
C SER A 172 0.27 -1.31 7.34
N GLN A 173 1.15 -0.59 6.63
CA GLN A 173 1.29 -0.74 5.19
C GLN A 173 1.56 -2.21 4.86
N THR A 174 0.98 -2.71 3.77
CA THR A 174 0.98 -4.14 3.43
C THR A 174 2.38 -4.73 3.18
N THR A 175 3.39 -3.89 2.95
CA THR A 175 4.76 -4.28 2.59
C THR A 175 5.81 -3.95 3.66
N LYS A 176 5.40 -3.67 4.90
CA LYS A 176 6.33 -3.42 6.01
C LYS A 176 6.81 -4.73 6.66
N SER A 177 7.87 -4.63 7.46
CA SER A 177 8.41 -5.75 8.25
C SER A 177 7.46 -6.13 9.39
N LEU A 178 7.19 -7.43 9.52
CA LEU A 178 6.37 -7.97 10.59
C LEU A 178 7.07 -7.83 11.96
N ASP A 179 8.38 -8.06 12.02
CA ASP A 179 9.17 -7.98 13.24
C ASP A 179 9.21 -6.54 13.78
N GLU A 180 9.41 -5.55 12.89
CA GLU A 180 9.39 -4.15 13.28
C GLU A 180 7.98 -3.72 13.74
N PHE A 181 6.94 -4.24 13.11
CA PHE A 181 5.54 -3.99 13.51
C PHE A 181 5.27 -4.56 14.92
N HIS A 182 5.73 -5.77 15.23
CA HIS A 182 5.60 -6.36 16.56
C HIS A 182 6.35 -5.55 17.61
N ARG A 183 7.59 -5.12 17.31
CA ARG A 183 8.37 -4.26 18.20
C ARG A 183 7.67 -2.94 18.52
N ILE A 184 7.00 -2.33 17.54
CA ILE A 184 6.18 -1.13 17.72
C ILE A 184 4.98 -1.41 18.63
N ILE A 185 4.28 -2.53 18.41
CA ILE A 185 3.14 -2.97 19.23
C ILE A 185 3.55 -3.12 20.71
N ASP A 186 4.66 -3.82 20.94
CA ASP A 186 5.15 -4.09 22.29
C ASP A 186 5.52 -2.78 23.03
N TYR A 187 6.18 -1.86 22.32
CA TYR A 187 6.51 -0.56 22.87
C TYR A 187 5.27 0.26 23.22
N ILE A 188 4.30 0.38 22.32
CA ILE A 188 3.05 1.09 22.56
C ILE A 188 2.31 0.46 23.75
N GLY A 189 2.22 -0.88 23.78
CA GLY A 189 1.56 -1.61 24.87
C GLY A 189 2.19 -1.38 26.25
N ALA A 190 3.52 -1.17 26.30
CA ALA A 190 4.24 -0.90 27.55
C ALA A 190 4.09 0.56 28.04
N HIS A 191 3.74 1.50 27.16
CA HIS A 191 3.72 2.94 27.48
C HIS A 191 2.31 3.54 27.51
N ILE A 192 1.31 2.87 26.95
CA ILE A 192 -0.05 3.38 26.93
C ILE A 192 -0.63 3.49 28.35
N SER A 193 -1.40 4.53 28.62
CA SER A 193 -2.07 4.74 29.89
C SER A 193 -3.02 3.55 30.19
N LYS A 194 -3.14 3.18 31.47
CA LYS A 194 -3.98 2.05 31.93
C LYS A 194 -5.45 2.19 31.54
N GLU A 195 -5.91 3.38 31.32
CA GLU A 195 -7.30 3.71 30.97
C GLU A 195 -7.54 3.71 29.45
N CYS A 196 -6.48 3.54 28.64
CA CYS A 196 -6.54 3.56 27.19
C CYS A 196 -6.25 2.18 26.61
N THR A 197 -6.71 1.98 25.38
CA THR A 197 -6.59 0.70 24.68
C THR A 197 -5.75 0.83 23.42
N VAL A 198 -4.99 -0.24 23.10
CA VAL A 198 -4.33 -0.41 21.81
C VAL A 198 -5.06 -1.49 21.02
N ARG A 199 -5.64 -1.11 19.90
CA ARG A 199 -6.14 -2.08 18.92
C ARG A 199 -5.15 -2.17 17.77
N ARG A 200 -4.57 -3.36 17.61
CA ARG A 200 -3.59 -3.67 16.59
C ARG A 200 -4.24 -4.48 15.47
N PHE A 201 -3.94 -4.11 14.25
CA PHE A 201 -4.43 -4.80 13.06
C PHE A 201 -3.22 -5.21 12.22
N ASP A 202 -2.89 -6.49 12.24
CA ASP A 202 -1.86 -7.04 11.34
C ASP A 202 -2.41 -7.03 9.91
N THR A 203 -2.04 -5.98 9.19
CA THR A 203 -2.46 -5.73 7.81
C THR A 203 -1.34 -5.95 6.80
N ILE A 204 -0.22 -6.53 7.24
CA ILE A 204 0.87 -6.94 6.36
C ILE A 204 0.40 -8.06 5.45
N CYS A 205 0.64 -7.91 4.15
CA CYS A 205 0.21 -8.89 3.15
C CYS A 205 0.91 -10.24 3.38
N ARG A 206 0.13 -11.31 3.49
CA ARG A 206 0.67 -12.67 3.73
C ARG A 206 1.59 -13.14 2.59
N GLN A 207 1.32 -12.73 1.34
CA GLN A 207 2.24 -13.02 0.24
C GLN A 207 3.60 -12.31 0.41
N VAL A 208 3.63 -11.14 1.05
CA VAL A 208 4.88 -10.45 1.38
C VAL A 208 5.57 -11.12 2.55
N ALA A 209 4.85 -11.37 3.63
CA ALA A 209 5.38 -11.97 4.86
C ALA A 209 5.95 -13.39 4.63
N SER A 210 5.33 -14.19 3.75
CA SER A 210 5.80 -15.54 3.43
C SER A 210 6.98 -15.59 2.47
N ARG A 211 7.27 -14.51 1.72
CA ARG A 211 8.33 -14.51 0.72
C ARG A 211 9.72 -14.69 1.31
N LEU A 212 10.04 -14.00 2.40
CA LEU A 212 11.36 -14.09 3.00
C LEU A 212 11.72 -15.52 3.46
N PRO A 213 10.87 -16.23 4.21
CA PRO A 213 11.09 -17.63 4.55
C PRO A 213 11.22 -18.54 3.31
N ASN A 214 10.38 -18.31 2.29
CA ASN A 214 10.41 -19.11 1.06
C ASN A 214 11.72 -18.91 0.27
N ILE A 215 12.19 -17.65 0.15
CA ILE A 215 13.46 -17.32 -0.50
C ILE A 215 14.62 -17.96 0.28
N ALA A 216 14.62 -17.88 1.61
CA ALA A 216 15.65 -18.50 2.44
C ALA A 216 15.69 -20.03 2.25
N GLN A 217 14.51 -20.67 2.20
CA GLN A 217 14.39 -22.10 1.93
C GLN A 217 14.86 -22.47 0.50
N PHE A 218 14.55 -21.66 -0.50
CA PHE A 218 15.04 -21.84 -1.86
C PHE A 218 16.55 -21.68 -1.91
N ALA A 219 17.09 -20.61 -1.32
CA ALA A 219 18.50 -20.29 -1.32
C ALA A 219 19.36 -21.37 -0.64
N SER A 220 18.85 -21.99 0.43
CA SER A 220 19.58 -23.05 1.15
C SER A 220 19.85 -24.32 0.32
N ARG A 221 19.24 -24.46 -0.86
CA ARG A 221 19.39 -25.62 -1.75
C ARG A 221 20.24 -25.34 -2.98
N HIS A 222 20.80 -24.12 -3.10
CA HIS A 222 21.54 -23.68 -4.28
C HIS A 222 22.89 -23.07 -3.88
N ASP A 223 23.90 -23.30 -4.71
CA ASP A 223 25.27 -22.76 -4.49
C ASP A 223 25.34 -21.25 -4.75
N LEU A 224 24.48 -20.74 -5.63
CA LEU A 224 24.39 -19.32 -6.01
C LEU A 224 22.94 -18.94 -6.26
N VAL A 225 22.51 -17.81 -5.72
CA VAL A 225 21.18 -17.24 -5.95
C VAL A 225 21.31 -15.85 -6.59
N VAL A 226 20.62 -15.65 -7.71
CA VAL A 226 20.51 -14.34 -8.35
C VAL A 226 19.15 -13.73 -8.00
N PHE A 227 19.16 -12.67 -7.19
CA PHE A 227 17.95 -11.94 -6.81
C PHE A 227 17.72 -10.75 -7.74
N VAL A 228 16.57 -10.72 -8.42
CA VAL A 228 16.21 -9.65 -9.36
C VAL A 228 15.03 -8.88 -8.81
N ALA A 229 15.19 -7.57 -8.62
CA ALA A 229 14.11 -6.69 -8.16
C ALA A 229 14.21 -5.30 -8.82
N GLY A 230 13.07 -4.60 -8.92
CA GLY A 230 13.04 -3.21 -9.36
C GLY A 230 13.67 -2.29 -8.29
N ARG A 231 14.46 -1.31 -8.70
CA ARG A 231 15.15 -0.35 -7.79
C ARG A 231 14.20 0.42 -6.87
N LYS A 232 12.98 0.68 -7.32
CA LYS A 232 11.93 1.39 -6.57
C LYS A 232 11.04 0.44 -5.75
N SER A 233 11.21 -0.88 -5.88
CA SER A 233 10.35 -1.88 -5.24
C SER A 233 10.54 -1.90 -3.72
N SER A 234 9.51 -1.57 -2.96
CA SER A 234 9.51 -1.72 -1.50
C SER A 234 9.67 -3.18 -1.08
N ASN A 235 8.99 -4.11 -1.76
CA ASN A 235 9.16 -5.55 -1.57
C ASN A 235 10.61 -6.01 -1.82
N GLY A 236 11.21 -5.57 -2.93
CA GLY A 236 12.60 -5.93 -3.23
C GLY A 236 13.57 -5.51 -2.14
N LYS A 237 13.35 -4.36 -1.51
CA LYS A 237 14.19 -3.84 -0.42
C LYS A 237 14.04 -4.58 0.91
N VAL A 238 12.88 -5.17 1.16
CA VAL A 238 12.62 -5.95 2.38
C VAL A 238 13.13 -7.38 2.24
N LEU A 239 13.16 -7.90 1.00
CA LEU A 239 13.50 -9.31 0.73
C LEU A 239 15.00 -9.53 0.44
N PHE A 240 15.77 -8.49 0.19
CA PHE A 240 17.22 -8.52 -0.01
C PHE A 240 17.95 -8.13 1.26
#